data_bd4f9e3a3eefa032cdc17b75f1cf5ddd
#
_entry.id   bd4f9e3a3eefa032cdc17b75f1cf5ddd
#
_cell.length_a   1.000
_cell.length_b   1.000
_cell.length_c   1.000
_cell.angle_alpha   90.00
_cell.angle_beta   90.00
_cell.angle_gamma   90.00
#
_symmetry.space_group_name_H-M   'P 1'
#
loop_
_entity.id
_entity.type
_entity.pdbx_description
1 polymer ?
#
loop_
_entity_poly.entity_id
_entity_poly.type
_entity_poly.pdbx_seq_one_letter_code
_entity_poly.pdbx_strand_id
1 'polypeptide(L)'
;MKKVLGINVNLSAVSWALADRAESDSETGALLRAGVRVPNLSPVEKLAFARGDAAATNLQRKEQRVIRRMRNRYLLRRQRLIEALRREHLLSPSALLSEDGPDTTYETWKLRAKAASERISLPEFSRVLLMMNKSRGCTTKRRIKDTTWYDELHAGDLTYGQFICGKVLAGEPLSGQLHLRADSIAEFDRVWDRQASFHPELTPELKAEIRDRIIFYQRPMKSEKSSVPFCPYESWEREIQGQGAKVRIKRMGCRVAPRSSPLFQRLRIWEVLNNLTLWPFETSVKRSITLEEKCALVAELEFREEMSSDEVLEFLFHEDAKGYSMNYSSVKGNVTIARLAQFLPKEMLAFDPLLPKEEYERQLPFRLWHLIYSHGGDDDEDLLAGKIQELTGVDDDTARKIAGIEFEDRFCGLSHKAMRKILPVMMSGVKYSQAVVAAGYKYGTVTAGTLDRMPDLSANHFWNPVIEKLFFQVIHIVNALIEEGQKPDAIRLCLDISTGSYVRKEMQRLLRMVVYHSKVFFRKRDEASDVDYIADAKYALRIAAGSGFDKEEFERQSQSVLDEMLVSYRVQGRVATANTNRIKVGGGRIIGTRPLFRIVV
;
A
#
# COMPACT_ATOMS: atom_id res chain seq x y z
N MET A 1 30.40 -30.77 -15.77
CA MET A 1 29.76 -30.62 -14.43
C MET A 1 29.31 -29.20 -14.22
N LYS A 2 28.14 -29.00 -13.61
CA LYS A 2 27.56 -27.68 -13.29
C LYS A 2 27.59 -27.43 -11.80
N LYS A 3 28.07 -26.27 -11.37
CA LYS A 3 28.01 -25.84 -9.96
C LYS A 3 26.61 -25.34 -9.63
N VAL A 4 25.90 -26.03 -8.74
CA VAL A 4 24.56 -25.69 -8.30
C VAL A 4 24.59 -25.26 -6.83
N LEU A 5 24.09 -24.05 -6.55
CA LEU A 5 23.91 -23.54 -5.19
C LEU A 5 22.46 -23.75 -4.75
N GLY A 6 22.23 -24.68 -3.85
CA GLY A 6 20.95 -24.85 -3.16
C GLY A 6 20.89 -23.98 -1.91
N ILE A 7 19.84 -23.19 -1.76
CA ILE A 7 19.63 -22.36 -0.55
C ILE A 7 18.23 -22.65 -0.01
N ASN A 8 18.16 -23.01 1.28
CA ASN A 8 16.88 -23.13 1.98
C ASN A 8 16.75 -22.01 3.00
N VAL A 9 15.67 -21.24 2.88
CA VAL A 9 15.40 -20.07 3.71
C VAL A 9 14.21 -20.34 4.62
N ASN A 10 14.45 -20.29 5.93
CA ASN A 10 13.39 -20.29 6.94
C ASN A 10 13.61 -19.17 7.97
N LEU A 11 12.66 -18.97 8.89
CA LEU A 11 12.75 -17.91 9.91
C LEU A 11 13.86 -18.15 10.94
N SER A 12 14.38 -19.35 11.04
CA SER A 12 15.40 -19.72 12.03
C SER A 12 16.80 -19.77 11.43
N ALA A 13 16.92 -20.15 10.16
CA ALA A 13 18.18 -20.33 9.48
C ALA A 13 18.05 -20.17 7.96
N VAL A 14 19.14 -19.74 7.34
CA VAL A 14 19.36 -19.82 5.89
C VAL A 14 20.48 -20.85 5.70
N SER A 15 20.12 -22.05 5.29
CA SER A 15 21.05 -23.12 4.99
C SER A 15 21.34 -23.20 3.51
N TRP A 16 22.57 -23.54 3.15
CA TRP A 16 22.99 -23.58 1.75
C TRP A 16 24.02 -24.66 1.49
N ALA A 17 24.06 -25.15 0.28
CA ALA A 17 25.04 -26.10 -0.20
C ALA A 17 25.40 -25.80 -1.64
N LEU A 18 26.67 -25.79 -1.97
CA LEU A 18 27.24 -25.74 -3.30
C LEU A 18 27.73 -27.13 -3.69
N ALA A 19 27.20 -27.64 -4.79
CA ALA A 19 27.57 -28.97 -5.29
C ALA A 19 27.85 -28.93 -6.80
N ASP A 20 28.75 -29.77 -7.24
CA ASP A 20 28.92 -30.09 -8.65
C ASP A 20 27.87 -31.14 -9.03
N ARG A 21 27.06 -30.83 -10.01
CA ARG A 21 26.06 -31.75 -10.57
C ARG A 21 26.68 -32.53 -11.72
N ALA A 22 26.53 -33.83 -11.69
CA ALA A 22 26.78 -34.68 -12.85
C ALA A 22 25.82 -34.35 -14.02
N GLU A 23 26.35 -34.25 -15.22
CA GLU A 23 25.57 -33.99 -16.45
C GLU A 23 25.33 -35.31 -17.22
N SER A 24 26.05 -36.36 -16.89
CA SER A 24 25.91 -37.72 -17.45
C SER A 24 25.97 -38.78 -16.36
N ASP A 25 25.42 -39.96 -16.64
CA ASP A 25 25.39 -41.09 -15.68
C ASP A 25 26.76 -41.65 -15.36
N SER A 26 27.80 -41.27 -16.14
CA SER A 26 29.20 -41.64 -15.88
C SER A 26 29.92 -40.70 -14.90
N GLU A 27 29.31 -39.60 -14.51
CA GLU A 27 29.88 -38.60 -13.62
C GLU A 27 29.28 -38.69 -12.24
N THR A 28 30.09 -38.58 -11.21
CA THR A 28 29.64 -38.51 -9.80
C THR A 28 29.60 -37.06 -9.35
N GLY A 29 28.44 -36.61 -8.86
CA GLY A 29 28.32 -35.30 -8.23
C GLY A 29 29.08 -35.21 -6.90
N ALA A 30 29.60 -34.05 -6.59
CA ALA A 30 30.35 -33.81 -5.35
C ALA A 30 29.84 -32.58 -4.60
N LEU A 31 29.78 -32.69 -3.27
CA LEU A 31 29.57 -31.54 -2.40
C LEU A 31 30.86 -30.72 -2.33
N LEU A 32 30.81 -29.48 -2.80
CA LEU A 32 31.95 -28.57 -2.73
C LEU A 32 32.00 -27.81 -1.41
N ARG A 33 30.85 -27.33 -0.95
CA ARG A 33 30.76 -26.54 0.27
C ARG A 33 29.33 -26.50 0.80
N ALA A 34 29.19 -26.35 2.13
CA ALA A 34 27.88 -26.15 2.75
C ALA A 34 28.00 -25.25 3.98
N GLY A 35 26.89 -24.63 4.36
CA GLY A 35 26.87 -23.80 5.55
C GLY A 35 25.47 -23.38 5.96
N VAL A 36 25.40 -22.75 7.13
CA VAL A 36 24.17 -22.21 7.71
C VAL A 36 24.43 -20.81 8.23
N ARG A 37 23.53 -19.89 7.94
CA ARG A 37 23.53 -18.57 8.57
C ARG A 37 22.23 -18.38 9.35
N VAL A 38 22.37 -17.92 10.60
CA VAL A 38 21.23 -17.62 11.47
C VAL A 38 20.89 -16.13 11.30
N PRO A 39 19.71 -15.80 10.77
CA PRO A 39 19.27 -14.41 10.65
C PRO A 39 19.02 -13.82 12.03
N ASN A 40 19.46 -12.59 12.25
CA ASN A 40 19.22 -11.88 13.52
C ASN A 40 17.75 -11.40 13.58
N LEU A 41 16.85 -12.33 13.93
CA LEU A 41 15.44 -12.09 14.14
C LEU A 41 15.06 -12.32 15.60
N SER A 42 14.46 -11.31 16.22
CA SER A 42 13.93 -11.46 17.59
C SER A 42 12.72 -12.40 17.63
N PRO A 43 12.39 -13.00 18.78
CA PRO A 43 11.18 -13.81 18.91
C PRO A 43 9.90 -13.05 18.57
N VAL A 44 9.86 -11.76 18.86
CA VAL A 44 8.73 -10.88 18.53
C VAL A 44 8.58 -10.72 17.01
N GLU A 45 9.68 -10.52 16.29
CA GLU A 45 9.66 -10.42 14.82
C GLU A 45 9.21 -11.74 14.18
N LYS A 46 9.67 -12.88 14.70
CA LYS A 46 9.25 -14.21 14.21
C LYS A 46 7.76 -14.44 14.44
N LEU A 47 7.25 -14.09 15.62
CA LEU A 47 5.84 -14.26 15.96
C LEU A 47 4.94 -13.32 15.13
N ALA A 48 5.32 -12.05 14.99
CA ALA A 48 4.60 -11.09 14.16
C ALA A 48 4.55 -11.55 12.70
N PHE A 49 5.67 -12.04 12.18
CA PHE A 49 5.73 -12.57 10.83
C PHE A 49 4.83 -13.81 10.64
N ALA A 50 4.82 -14.73 11.60
CA ALA A 50 3.96 -15.92 11.56
C ALA A 50 2.46 -15.58 11.58
N ARG A 51 2.07 -14.48 12.22
CA ARG A 51 0.69 -13.95 12.22
C ARG A 51 0.33 -13.19 10.95
N GLY A 52 1.30 -12.92 10.09
CA GLY A 52 1.10 -12.07 8.90
C GLY A 52 1.14 -10.58 9.20
N ASP A 53 1.58 -10.19 10.41
CA ASP A 53 1.74 -8.79 10.80
C ASP A 53 2.95 -8.21 10.10
N ALA A 54 2.72 -7.32 9.15
CA ALA A 54 3.80 -6.66 8.47
C ALA A 54 4.45 -5.62 9.37
N ALA A 55 5.74 -5.78 9.62
CA ALA A 55 6.60 -4.72 10.14
C ALA A 55 6.22 -4.14 11.51
N ALA A 56 5.79 -4.96 12.47
CA ALA A 56 5.41 -4.52 13.82
C ALA A 56 6.44 -3.54 14.44
N THR A 57 7.72 -3.80 14.29
CA THR A 57 8.80 -2.94 14.82
C THR A 57 8.90 -1.59 14.12
N ASN A 58 8.70 -1.54 12.80
CA ASN A 58 8.73 -0.30 12.04
C ASN A 58 7.46 0.53 12.24
N LEU A 59 6.32 -0.12 12.40
CA LEU A 59 5.05 0.55 12.70
C LEU A 59 5.13 1.28 14.05
N GLN A 60 5.53 0.59 15.11
CA GLN A 60 5.72 1.19 16.43
C GLN A 60 6.71 2.36 16.42
N ARG A 61 7.85 2.21 15.74
CA ARG A 61 8.83 3.31 15.59
C ARG A 61 8.24 4.50 14.82
N LYS A 62 7.43 4.24 13.80
CA LYS A 62 6.73 5.27 13.03
C LYS A 62 5.73 6.02 13.91
N GLU A 63 4.90 5.30 14.66
CA GLU A 63 3.93 5.85 15.59
C GLU A 63 4.61 6.71 16.68
N GLN A 64 5.63 6.17 17.34
CA GLN A 64 6.39 6.91 18.34
C GLN A 64 7.08 8.16 17.76
N ARG A 65 7.53 8.10 16.52
CA ARG A 65 8.08 9.27 15.82
C ARG A 65 7.01 10.33 15.53
N VAL A 66 5.81 9.92 15.14
CA VAL A 66 4.67 10.81 14.89
C VAL A 66 4.26 11.49 16.20
N ILE A 67 4.07 10.73 17.28
CA ILE A 67 3.71 11.24 18.61
C ILE A 67 4.75 12.27 19.08
N ARG A 68 6.04 11.92 19.01
CA ARG A 68 7.13 12.83 19.39
C ARG A 68 7.15 14.13 18.56
N ARG A 69 6.92 14.03 17.23
CA ARG A 69 6.82 15.21 16.36
C ARG A 69 5.61 16.08 16.70
N MET A 70 4.46 15.47 17.00
CA MET A 70 3.26 16.20 17.42
C MET A 70 3.52 16.93 18.74
N ARG A 71 4.11 16.25 19.73
CA ARG A 71 4.48 16.85 21.01
C ARG A 71 5.46 18.03 20.83
N ASN A 72 6.52 17.85 20.04
CA ASN A 72 7.51 18.90 19.81
C ASN A 72 6.89 20.14 19.12
N ARG A 73 5.97 19.93 18.17
CA ARG A 73 5.24 21.03 17.52
C ARG A 73 4.32 21.77 18.50
N TYR A 74 3.66 21.04 19.38
CA TYR A 74 2.86 21.64 20.44
C TYR A 74 3.73 22.48 21.39
N LEU A 75 4.84 21.93 21.89
CA LEU A 75 5.75 22.62 22.79
C LEU A 75 6.33 23.90 22.16
N LEU A 76 6.71 23.83 20.89
CA LEU A 76 7.21 25.00 20.16
C LEU A 76 6.16 26.11 20.06
N ARG A 77 4.91 25.76 19.72
CA ARG A 77 3.82 26.75 19.68
C ARG A 77 3.53 27.33 21.06
N ARG A 78 3.50 26.46 22.08
CA ARG A 78 3.28 26.87 23.46
C ARG A 78 4.35 27.87 23.92
N GLN A 79 5.60 27.58 23.62
CA GLN A 79 6.72 28.48 23.96
C GLN A 79 6.56 29.82 23.25
N ARG A 80 6.33 29.86 21.95
CA ARG A 80 6.12 31.10 21.19
C ARG A 80 4.92 31.89 21.69
N LEU A 81 3.84 31.22 22.08
CA LEU A 81 2.69 31.90 22.67
C LEU A 81 3.04 32.55 24.01
N ILE A 82 3.73 31.84 24.89
CA ILE A 82 4.19 32.37 26.17
C ILE A 82 5.11 33.58 25.97
N GLU A 83 6.04 33.50 25.03
CA GLU A 83 6.96 34.60 24.68
C GLU A 83 6.17 35.82 24.19
N ALA A 84 5.18 35.65 23.31
CA ALA A 84 4.33 36.75 22.83
C ALA A 84 3.51 37.37 23.98
N LEU A 85 2.86 36.54 24.81
CA LEU A 85 2.06 37.01 25.94
C LEU A 85 2.89 37.75 27.00
N ARG A 86 4.14 37.33 27.23
CA ARG A 86 5.05 38.02 28.15
C ARG A 86 5.59 39.33 27.57
N ARG A 87 5.89 39.35 26.26
CA ARG A 87 6.34 40.54 25.55
C ARG A 87 5.32 41.67 25.65
N GLU A 88 4.05 41.33 25.52
CA GLU A 88 2.94 42.27 25.59
C GLU A 88 2.40 42.47 27.03
N HIS A 89 3.10 42.00 28.04
CA HIS A 89 2.73 42.09 29.47
C HIS A 89 1.38 41.48 29.84
N LEU A 90 0.83 40.62 29.01
CA LEU A 90 -0.44 39.89 29.28
C LEU A 90 -0.24 38.77 30.28
N LEU A 91 0.98 38.30 30.46
CA LEU A 91 1.36 37.24 31.36
C LEU A 91 2.59 37.62 32.18
N SER A 92 2.51 37.49 33.51
CA SER A 92 3.65 37.77 34.39
C SER A 92 4.85 36.85 34.09
N PRO A 93 6.09 37.33 34.15
CA PRO A 93 7.27 36.48 34.03
C PRO A 93 7.32 35.35 35.08
N SER A 94 6.78 35.61 36.27
CA SER A 94 6.74 34.63 37.37
C SER A 94 5.53 33.71 37.38
N ALA A 95 4.61 33.85 36.40
CA ALA A 95 3.39 33.02 36.35
C ALA A 95 3.73 31.53 36.23
N LEU A 96 3.16 30.73 37.12
CA LEU A 96 3.20 29.28 37.01
C LEU A 96 2.31 28.83 35.85
N LEU A 97 2.91 28.08 34.94
CA LEU A 97 2.26 27.61 33.68
C LEU A 97 1.93 26.11 33.70
N SER A 98 2.00 25.48 34.86
CA SER A 98 1.60 24.12 35.11
C SER A 98 0.13 24.05 35.52
N GLU A 99 -0.61 23.13 34.94
CA GLU A 99 -1.96 22.77 35.38
C GLU A 99 -1.86 21.51 36.22
N ASP A 100 -2.31 21.59 37.46
CA ASP A 100 -2.27 20.48 38.42
C ASP A 100 -3.68 19.91 38.60
N GLY A 101 -3.97 18.81 37.90
CA GLY A 101 -5.16 18.01 38.07
C GLY A 101 -6.40 18.42 37.25
N PRO A 102 -7.50 17.66 37.39
CA PRO A 102 -8.75 17.84 36.62
C PRO A 102 -9.47 19.15 36.95
N ASP A 103 -9.46 19.59 38.22
CA ASP A 103 -10.17 20.79 38.64
C ASP A 103 -9.65 22.05 37.95
N THR A 104 -8.37 22.14 37.75
CA THR A 104 -7.76 23.25 37.01
C THR A 104 -8.22 23.28 35.55
N THR A 105 -8.43 22.12 34.94
CA THR A 105 -8.94 22.00 33.57
C THR A 105 -10.40 22.45 33.51
N TYR A 106 -11.23 22.05 34.46
CA TYR A 106 -12.63 22.45 34.54
C TYR A 106 -12.80 23.95 34.76
N GLU A 107 -12.01 24.53 35.62
CA GLU A 107 -11.98 25.99 35.80
C GLU A 107 -11.58 26.72 34.52
N THR A 108 -10.64 26.17 33.76
CA THR A 108 -10.24 26.78 32.47
C THR A 108 -11.36 26.67 31.41
N TRP A 109 -12.18 25.60 31.41
CA TRP A 109 -13.36 25.53 30.55
C TRP A 109 -14.40 26.59 30.92
N LYS A 110 -14.65 26.82 32.20
CA LYS A 110 -15.54 27.90 32.67
C LYS A 110 -15.04 29.28 32.27
N LEU A 111 -13.74 29.55 32.44
CA LEU A 111 -13.10 30.80 31.97
C LEU A 111 -13.21 30.97 30.45
N ARG A 112 -13.01 29.90 29.70
CA ARG A 112 -13.09 29.91 28.24
C ARG A 112 -14.51 30.23 27.77
N ALA A 113 -15.52 29.65 28.39
CA ALA A 113 -16.93 29.96 28.13
C ALA A 113 -17.29 31.39 28.50
N LYS A 114 -16.84 31.86 29.66
CA LYS A 114 -17.04 33.22 30.17
C LYS A 114 -16.40 34.26 29.25
N ALA A 115 -15.18 33.99 28.75
CA ALA A 115 -14.42 34.91 27.88
C ALA A 115 -15.16 35.28 26.57
N ALA A 116 -16.09 34.43 26.10
CA ALA A 116 -16.85 34.69 24.89
C ALA A 116 -17.97 35.75 25.08
N SER A 117 -18.37 36.05 26.33
CA SER A 117 -19.49 36.95 26.63
C SER A 117 -19.13 38.04 27.64
N GLU A 118 -18.27 37.75 28.60
CA GLU A 118 -17.96 38.62 29.76
C GLU A 118 -16.49 39.00 29.79
N ARG A 119 -16.19 40.08 30.52
CA ARG A 119 -14.80 40.50 30.81
C ARG A 119 -14.12 39.49 31.71
N ILE A 120 -12.90 39.09 31.36
CA ILE A 120 -11.96 38.34 32.21
C ILE A 120 -10.64 39.14 32.36
N SER A 121 -9.81 38.81 33.33
CA SER A 121 -8.49 39.43 33.49
C SER A 121 -7.51 38.95 32.40
N LEU A 122 -6.47 39.76 32.12
CA LEU A 122 -5.44 39.40 31.12
C LEU A 122 -4.69 38.09 31.45
N PRO A 123 -4.36 37.77 32.71
CA PRO A 123 -3.82 36.44 33.07
C PRO A 123 -4.79 35.29 32.80
N GLU A 124 -6.08 35.47 33.10
CA GLU A 124 -7.10 34.48 32.77
C GLU A 124 -7.27 34.30 31.25
N PHE A 125 -7.25 35.41 30.51
CA PHE A 125 -7.28 35.36 29.05
C PHE A 125 -6.06 34.63 28.49
N SER A 126 -4.88 34.88 29.02
CA SER A 126 -3.65 34.15 28.65
C SER A 126 -3.79 32.63 28.91
N ARG A 127 -4.46 32.24 29.99
CA ARG A 127 -4.76 30.84 30.32
C ARG A 127 -5.71 30.24 29.29
N VAL A 128 -6.74 30.95 28.87
CA VAL A 128 -7.67 30.53 27.82
C VAL A 128 -6.93 30.30 26.49
N LEU A 129 -6.05 31.22 26.08
CA LEU A 129 -5.24 31.08 24.86
C LEU A 129 -4.30 29.88 24.90
N LEU A 130 -3.69 29.60 26.06
CA LEU A 130 -2.85 28.41 26.24
C LEU A 130 -3.66 27.11 26.11
N MET A 131 -4.91 27.07 26.59
CA MET A 131 -5.82 25.95 26.41
C MET A 131 -6.23 25.78 24.95
N MET A 132 -6.56 26.86 24.23
CA MET A 132 -6.88 26.81 22.80
C MET A 132 -5.69 26.29 21.98
N ASN A 133 -4.46 26.66 22.33
CA ASN A 133 -3.25 26.12 21.69
C ASN A 133 -3.09 24.60 21.90
N LYS A 134 -3.60 24.03 22.98
CA LYS A 134 -3.56 22.59 23.26
C LYS A 134 -4.50 21.78 22.33
N SER A 135 -5.72 22.29 22.13
CA SER A 135 -6.75 21.64 21.30
C SER A 135 -7.24 22.60 20.19
N ARG A 136 -6.74 22.41 18.98
CA ARG A 136 -6.97 23.31 17.84
C ARG A 136 -8.01 22.80 16.83
N GLY A 137 -8.70 21.72 17.15
CA GLY A 137 -9.58 21.04 16.21
C GLY A 137 -8.85 20.26 15.10
N CYS A 138 -9.59 19.40 14.42
CA CYS A 138 -9.13 18.65 13.25
C CYS A 138 -9.40 19.44 11.96
N THR A 139 -8.68 19.09 10.89
CA THR A 139 -8.77 19.81 9.60
C THR A 139 -9.87 19.28 8.69
N THR A 140 -10.38 18.08 8.94
CA THR A 140 -11.36 17.42 8.07
C THR A 140 -12.54 16.86 8.85
N LYS A 141 -13.75 17.10 8.36
CA LYS A 141 -15.02 16.58 8.93
C LYS A 141 -15.04 15.04 8.92
N ARG A 142 -14.37 14.41 7.96
CA ARG A 142 -14.25 12.93 7.85
C ARG A 142 -13.68 12.25 9.10
N ARG A 143 -12.99 12.97 9.99
CA ARG A 143 -12.50 12.44 11.28
C ARG A 143 -13.57 12.41 12.36
N ILE A 144 -14.65 13.13 12.17
CA ILE A 144 -15.78 13.18 13.11
C ILE A 144 -16.68 12.00 12.76
N LYS A 145 -16.55 10.91 13.50
CA LYS A 145 -17.32 9.67 13.27
C LYS A 145 -18.74 9.75 13.82
N ASP A 146 -18.91 10.46 14.93
CA ASP A 146 -20.18 10.74 15.54
C ASP A 146 -20.54 12.20 15.25
N THR A 147 -21.58 12.41 14.46
CA THR A 147 -22.03 13.73 14.06
C THR A 147 -23.06 14.33 15.01
N THR A 148 -23.69 13.52 15.86
CA THR A 148 -24.80 13.96 16.72
C THR A 148 -24.41 15.18 17.57
N TRP A 149 -23.31 15.08 18.32
CA TRP A 149 -22.84 16.20 19.15
C TRP A 149 -22.31 17.37 18.31
N TYR A 150 -21.84 17.11 17.10
CA TYR A 150 -21.36 18.15 16.17
C TYR A 150 -22.54 18.97 15.62
N ASP A 151 -23.63 18.31 15.32
CA ASP A 151 -24.88 18.95 14.90
C ASP A 151 -25.49 19.73 16.07
N GLU A 152 -25.42 19.22 17.32
CA GLU A 152 -25.79 19.95 18.53
C GLU A 152 -24.98 21.24 18.73
N LEU A 153 -23.66 21.20 18.50
CA LEU A 153 -22.79 22.37 18.57
C LEU A 153 -23.23 23.47 17.60
N HIS A 154 -23.64 23.08 16.38
CA HIS A 154 -24.04 24.02 15.33
C HIS A 154 -25.52 24.40 15.35
N ALA A 155 -26.34 23.73 16.16
CA ALA A 155 -27.76 24.09 16.33
C ALA A 155 -27.99 25.38 17.12
N GLY A 156 -26.99 25.85 17.87
CA GLY A 156 -27.03 27.06 18.66
C GLY A 156 -25.90 28.05 18.33
N ASP A 157 -26.07 29.32 18.72
CA ASP A 157 -25.02 30.36 18.60
C ASP A 157 -24.00 30.26 19.76
N LEU A 158 -23.55 29.06 20.06
CA LEU A 158 -22.56 28.80 21.11
C LEU A 158 -21.15 28.64 20.53
N THR A 159 -20.16 29.15 21.24
CA THR A 159 -18.78 28.78 20.95
C THR A 159 -18.50 27.36 21.41
N TYR A 160 -17.48 26.71 20.82
CA TYR A 160 -17.06 25.37 21.25
C TYR A 160 -16.76 25.33 22.76
N GLY A 161 -16.13 26.37 23.32
CA GLY A 161 -15.85 26.47 24.75
C GLY A 161 -17.11 26.55 25.61
N GLN A 162 -18.14 27.30 25.17
CA GLN A 162 -19.43 27.39 25.86
C GLN A 162 -20.16 26.05 25.81
N PHE A 163 -20.16 25.39 24.65
CA PHE A 163 -20.77 24.08 24.46
C PHE A 163 -20.14 23.02 25.39
N ILE A 164 -18.81 22.92 25.38
CA ILE A 164 -18.09 21.97 26.26
C ILE A 164 -18.28 22.32 27.75
N CYS A 165 -18.32 23.59 28.10
CA CYS A 165 -18.58 24.00 29.47
C CYS A 165 -19.97 23.54 29.94
N GLY A 166 -21.00 23.63 29.10
CA GLY A 166 -22.32 23.09 29.37
C GLY A 166 -22.30 21.58 29.67
N LYS A 167 -21.60 20.81 28.87
CA LYS A 167 -21.43 19.35 29.08
C LYS A 167 -20.64 19.04 30.37
N VAL A 168 -19.61 19.80 30.68
CA VAL A 168 -18.83 19.67 31.92
C VAL A 168 -19.73 19.91 33.14
N LEU A 169 -20.57 20.94 33.08
CA LEU A 169 -21.52 21.25 34.18
C LEU A 169 -22.62 20.18 34.32
N ALA A 170 -23.02 19.57 33.22
CA ALA A 170 -23.96 18.45 33.22
C ALA A 170 -23.33 17.11 33.66
N GLY A 171 -21.99 17.07 33.87
CA GLY A 171 -21.29 15.83 34.25
C GLY A 171 -21.14 14.83 33.11
N GLU A 172 -21.29 15.26 31.85
CA GLU A 172 -21.15 14.40 30.68
C GLU A 172 -19.68 14.09 30.36
N PRO A 173 -19.36 12.89 29.84
CA PRO A 173 -18.01 12.54 29.45
C PRO A 173 -17.55 13.31 28.22
N LEU A 174 -16.34 13.90 28.28
CA LEU A 174 -15.73 14.68 27.19
C LEU A 174 -14.88 13.83 26.22
N SER A 175 -14.84 12.52 26.42
CA SER A 175 -13.98 11.65 25.61
C SER A 175 -14.53 11.44 24.19
N GLY A 176 -13.67 11.60 23.18
CA GLY A 176 -14.00 11.29 21.78
C GLY A 176 -14.63 12.42 20.97
N GLN A 177 -14.90 13.57 21.57
CA GLN A 177 -15.49 14.72 20.88
C GLN A 177 -14.43 15.46 20.06
N LEU A 178 -14.49 15.29 18.76
CA LEU A 178 -13.63 16.00 17.80
C LEU A 178 -14.42 17.14 17.18
N HIS A 179 -13.84 18.33 17.11
CA HIS A 179 -14.39 19.51 16.46
C HIS A 179 -13.49 19.96 15.32
N LEU A 180 -14.01 20.76 14.41
CA LEU A 180 -13.23 21.29 13.30
C LEU A 180 -12.32 22.44 13.76
N ARG A 181 -11.26 22.65 13.01
CA ARG A 181 -10.37 23.79 13.22
C ARG A 181 -11.08 25.11 12.95
N ALA A 182 -12.03 25.11 12.00
CA ALA A 182 -12.86 26.26 11.72
C ALA A 182 -13.62 26.71 12.99
N ASP A 183 -14.18 25.79 13.76
CA ASP A 183 -14.88 26.08 15.01
C ASP A 183 -13.96 26.72 16.05
N SER A 184 -12.73 26.19 16.17
CA SER A 184 -11.72 26.76 17.07
C SER A 184 -11.28 28.15 16.64
N ILE A 185 -11.20 28.44 15.34
CA ILE A 185 -10.86 29.76 14.79
C ILE A 185 -12.01 30.73 15.06
N ALA A 186 -13.23 30.33 14.76
CA ALA A 186 -14.43 31.15 14.99
C ALA A 186 -14.56 31.50 16.50
N GLU A 187 -14.35 30.53 17.38
CA GLU A 187 -14.32 30.77 18.81
C GLU A 187 -13.19 31.74 19.22
N PHE A 188 -11.98 31.53 18.71
CA PHE A 188 -10.84 32.43 18.98
C PHE A 188 -11.16 33.84 18.57
N ASP A 189 -11.72 34.05 17.39
CA ASP A 189 -12.08 35.37 16.89
C ASP A 189 -13.17 36.02 17.78
N ARG A 190 -14.21 35.29 18.13
CA ARG A 190 -15.28 35.79 19.02
C ARG A 190 -14.79 36.14 20.42
N VAL A 191 -13.97 35.28 21.02
CA VAL A 191 -13.35 35.51 22.34
C VAL A 191 -12.39 36.69 22.28
N TRP A 192 -11.52 36.77 21.26
CA TRP A 192 -10.60 37.85 21.11
C TRP A 192 -11.30 39.20 20.96
N ASP A 193 -12.23 39.31 20.05
CA ASP A 193 -12.94 40.57 19.76
C ASP A 193 -13.74 41.03 20.97
N ARG A 194 -14.33 40.10 21.72
CA ARG A 194 -15.00 40.42 22.96
C ARG A 194 -14.04 40.96 24.03
N GLN A 195 -12.92 40.31 24.23
CA GLN A 195 -11.94 40.75 25.22
C GLN A 195 -11.23 42.05 24.81
N ALA A 196 -10.97 42.25 23.51
CA ALA A 196 -10.39 43.50 23.00
C ALA A 196 -11.29 44.73 23.27
N SER A 197 -12.62 44.55 23.36
CA SER A 197 -13.52 45.62 23.78
C SER A 197 -13.34 46.08 25.23
N PHE A 198 -12.67 45.28 26.05
CA PHE A 198 -12.41 45.58 27.47
C PHE A 198 -10.92 45.89 27.77
N HIS A 199 -10.03 45.46 26.88
CA HIS A 199 -8.57 45.51 27.08
C HIS A 199 -7.89 46.14 25.86
N PRO A 200 -7.46 47.40 25.92
CA PRO A 200 -6.87 48.09 24.77
C PRO A 200 -5.49 47.48 24.37
N GLU A 201 -4.89 46.68 25.23
CA GLU A 201 -3.65 45.96 24.96
C GLU A 201 -3.78 44.87 23.90
N LEU A 202 -5.02 44.40 23.63
CA LEU A 202 -5.31 43.36 22.65
C LEU A 202 -5.48 43.95 21.25
N THR A 203 -4.32 44.30 20.63
CA THR A 203 -4.31 44.93 19.30
C THR A 203 -4.63 43.96 18.17
N PRO A 204 -5.09 44.45 16.98
CA PRO A 204 -5.32 43.62 15.80
C PRO A 204 -4.04 42.94 15.30
N GLU A 205 -2.89 43.56 15.41
CA GLU A 205 -1.58 43.00 15.03
C GLU A 205 -1.23 41.81 15.91
N LEU A 206 -1.45 41.90 17.21
CA LEU A 206 -1.23 40.83 18.17
C LEU A 206 -2.23 39.68 17.92
N LYS A 207 -3.49 40.01 17.58
CA LYS A 207 -4.50 39.01 17.15
C LYS A 207 -3.96 38.20 15.99
N ALA A 208 -3.52 38.86 14.93
CA ALA A 208 -3.02 38.18 13.72
C ALA A 208 -1.78 37.35 14.01
N GLU A 209 -0.84 37.84 14.83
CA GLU A 209 0.36 37.11 15.24
C GLU A 209 -0.02 35.83 16.01
N ILE A 210 -0.84 35.93 17.05
CA ILE A 210 -1.22 34.78 17.89
C ILE A 210 -2.08 33.79 17.12
N ARG A 211 -3.07 34.26 16.35
CA ARG A 211 -3.98 33.44 15.57
C ARG A 211 -3.24 32.70 14.45
N ASP A 212 -2.64 33.43 13.52
CA ASP A 212 -2.20 32.89 12.23
C ASP A 212 -0.76 32.35 12.28
N ARG A 213 0.13 33.00 13.07
CA ARG A 213 1.54 32.61 13.13
C ARG A 213 1.86 31.67 14.28
N ILE A 214 1.02 31.59 15.34
CA ILE A 214 1.29 30.77 16.52
C ILE A 214 0.26 29.65 16.66
N ILE A 215 -0.99 29.95 17.08
CA ILE A 215 -1.96 28.91 17.45
C ILE A 215 -2.38 28.08 16.25
N PHE A 216 -2.88 28.71 15.19
CA PHE A 216 -3.41 28.01 14.02
C PHE A 216 -2.41 27.88 12.87
N TYR A 217 -1.15 28.29 13.10
CA TYR A 217 -0.12 28.11 12.09
C TYR A 217 -0.06 26.67 11.58
N GLN A 218 -0.17 26.51 10.29
CA GLN A 218 -0.01 25.25 9.60
C GLN A 218 1.08 25.40 8.55
N ARG A 219 2.11 24.54 8.68
CA ARG A 219 3.14 24.49 7.66
C ARG A 219 2.51 24.07 6.33
N PRO A 220 2.74 24.78 5.23
CA PRO A 220 2.30 24.35 3.92
C PRO A 220 2.74 22.90 3.66
N MET A 221 1.81 22.08 3.20
CA MET A 221 2.12 20.72 2.84
C MET A 221 3.08 20.73 1.66
N LYS A 222 4.11 19.89 1.74
CA LYS A 222 4.99 19.67 0.60
C LYS A 222 4.22 18.88 -0.43
N SER A 223 4.37 19.25 -1.70
CA SER A 223 3.85 18.44 -2.79
C SER A 223 4.37 17.00 -2.69
N GLU A 224 3.48 16.04 -2.67
CA GLU A 224 3.80 14.60 -2.68
C GLU A 224 4.20 14.10 -4.06
N LYS A 225 4.20 14.97 -5.06
CA LYS A 225 4.59 14.63 -6.44
C LYS A 225 5.92 13.88 -6.53
N SER A 226 6.87 14.19 -5.64
CA SER A 226 8.16 13.50 -5.59
C SER A 226 8.08 12.06 -5.07
N SER A 227 7.05 11.72 -4.29
CA SER A 227 6.84 10.39 -3.73
C SER A 227 6.12 9.44 -4.69
N VAL A 228 5.44 9.97 -5.71
CA VAL A 228 4.77 9.17 -6.73
C VAL A 228 5.82 8.49 -7.62
N PRO A 229 5.82 7.15 -7.77
CA PRO A 229 6.79 6.44 -8.59
C PRO A 229 6.71 6.83 -10.07
N PHE A 230 7.79 6.62 -10.80
CA PHE A 230 7.78 6.75 -12.26
C PHE A 230 7.28 5.48 -12.93
N CYS A 231 6.56 5.64 -14.03
CA CYS A 231 6.13 4.53 -14.87
C CYS A 231 7.35 3.83 -15.49
N PRO A 232 7.47 2.49 -15.39
CA PRO A 232 8.63 1.78 -15.94
C PRO A 232 8.72 1.86 -17.46
N TYR A 233 7.60 2.06 -18.16
CA TYR A 233 7.55 2.10 -19.62
C TYR A 233 7.70 3.50 -20.22
N GLU A 234 7.36 4.53 -19.46
CA GLU A 234 7.34 5.93 -19.94
C GLU A 234 8.26 6.81 -19.09
N SER A 235 9.39 6.25 -18.65
CA SER A 235 10.42 6.99 -17.93
C SER A 235 11.81 6.60 -18.40
N TRP A 236 12.74 7.54 -18.27
CA TRP A 236 14.14 7.39 -18.63
C TRP A 236 15.03 8.03 -17.56
N GLU A 237 16.27 7.64 -17.54
CA GLU A 237 17.29 8.20 -16.65
C GLU A 237 18.08 9.26 -17.40
N ARG A 238 18.36 10.37 -16.73
CA ARG A 238 19.19 11.46 -17.22
C ARG A 238 20.27 11.77 -16.21
N GLU A 239 21.51 11.83 -16.70
CA GLU A 239 22.62 12.33 -15.90
C GLU A 239 22.52 13.84 -15.76
N ILE A 240 22.64 14.32 -14.52
CA ILE A 240 22.68 15.75 -14.22
C ILE A 240 24.02 16.03 -13.54
N GLN A 241 24.79 16.95 -14.10
CA GLN A 241 25.99 17.43 -13.44
C GLN A 241 25.60 18.20 -12.19
N GLY A 242 26.01 17.68 -11.03
CA GLY A 242 25.87 18.34 -9.75
C GLY A 242 27.02 19.31 -9.48
N GLN A 243 26.87 20.20 -8.55
CA GLN A 243 28.00 21.03 -8.07
C GLN A 243 29.09 20.12 -7.52
N GLY A 244 30.31 20.24 -8.05
CA GLY A 244 31.49 19.50 -7.63
C GLY A 244 31.58 18.07 -8.17
N ALA A 245 31.75 17.88 -9.48
CA ALA A 245 32.12 16.63 -10.18
C ALA A 245 31.28 15.35 -9.85
N LYS A 246 30.19 15.47 -9.09
CA LYS A 246 29.28 14.34 -8.79
C LYS A 246 28.16 14.29 -9.80
N VAL A 247 28.20 13.29 -10.68
CA VAL A 247 27.10 12.96 -11.58
C VAL A 247 25.93 12.40 -10.74
N ARG A 248 24.74 13.00 -10.86
CA ARG A 248 23.50 12.50 -10.25
C ARG A 248 22.61 11.97 -11.35
N ILE A 249 22.18 10.74 -11.21
CA ILE A 249 21.16 10.15 -12.08
C ILE A 249 19.78 10.63 -11.61
N LYS A 250 19.06 11.32 -12.47
CA LYS A 250 17.69 11.73 -12.22
C LYS A 250 16.74 11.01 -13.15
N ARG A 251 15.74 10.34 -12.58
CA ARG A 251 14.69 9.71 -13.35
C ARG A 251 13.66 10.76 -13.79
N MET A 252 13.32 10.73 -15.07
CA MET A 252 12.41 11.67 -15.74
C MET A 252 11.28 10.89 -16.42
N GLY A 253 10.20 11.57 -16.82
CA GLY A 253 9.11 10.96 -17.57
C GLY A 253 7.77 10.96 -16.82
N CYS A 254 6.87 10.07 -17.23
CA CYS A 254 5.53 10.00 -16.68
C CYS A 254 5.52 9.32 -15.31
N ARG A 255 4.70 9.87 -14.40
CA ARG A 255 4.39 9.24 -13.12
C ARG A 255 3.30 8.19 -13.29
N VAL A 256 3.24 7.24 -12.38
CA VAL A 256 2.17 6.23 -12.34
C VAL A 256 0.84 6.88 -11.95
N ALA A 257 -0.26 6.28 -12.42
CA ALA A 257 -1.60 6.74 -12.12
C ALA A 257 -2.10 6.20 -10.77
N PRO A 258 -3.08 6.87 -10.14
CA PRO A 258 -3.80 6.31 -9.01
C PRO A 258 -4.56 5.03 -9.38
N ARG A 259 -4.73 4.11 -8.43
CA ARG A 259 -5.53 2.90 -8.64
C ARG A 259 -7.02 3.17 -8.80
N SER A 260 -7.48 4.29 -8.26
CA SER A 260 -8.86 4.76 -8.44
C SER A 260 -9.14 5.32 -9.83
N SER A 261 -8.12 5.48 -10.70
CA SER A 261 -8.36 5.95 -12.07
C SER A 261 -9.31 5.00 -12.83
N PRO A 262 -10.42 5.51 -13.42
CA PRO A 262 -11.34 4.70 -14.21
C PRO A 262 -10.66 3.90 -15.32
N LEU A 263 -9.66 4.50 -15.98
CA LEU A 263 -8.88 3.85 -17.02
C LEU A 263 -8.07 2.67 -16.48
N PHE A 264 -7.45 2.82 -15.31
CA PHE A 264 -6.70 1.72 -14.68
C PHE A 264 -7.63 0.58 -14.29
N GLN A 265 -8.80 0.90 -13.75
CA GLN A 265 -9.76 -0.13 -13.32
C GLN A 265 -10.32 -0.89 -14.52
N ARG A 266 -10.61 -0.22 -15.63
CA ARG A 266 -10.99 -0.89 -16.89
C ARG A 266 -9.86 -1.77 -17.44
N LEU A 267 -8.61 -1.32 -17.40
CA LEU A 267 -7.45 -2.14 -17.79
C LEU A 267 -7.35 -3.40 -16.90
N ARG A 268 -7.60 -3.26 -15.61
CA ARG A 268 -7.60 -4.39 -14.67
C ARG A 268 -8.72 -5.39 -14.95
N ILE A 269 -9.91 -4.94 -15.33
CA ILE A 269 -11.00 -5.83 -15.75
C ILE A 269 -10.54 -6.66 -16.95
N TRP A 270 -10.02 -6.03 -17.99
CA TRP A 270 -9.50 -6.74 -19.17
C TRP A 270 -8.35 -7.69 -18.84
N GLU A 271 -7.45 -7.31 -17.94
CA GLU A 271 -6.35 -8.17 -17.48
C GLU A 271 -6.89 -9.47 -16.85
N VAL A 272 -7.88 -9.36 -15.98
CA VAL A 272 -8.50 -10.51 -15.32
C VAL A 272 -9.26 -11.37 -16.33
N LEU A 273 -10.09 -10.76 -17.16
CA LEU A 273 -10.91 -11.49 -18.14
C LEU A 273 -10.06 -12.18 -19.23
N ASN A 274 -8.94 -11.59 -19.65
CA ASN A 274 -8.02 -12.22 -20.59
C ASN A 274 -7.24 -13.41 -19.99
N ASN A 275 -7.20 -13.52 -18.68
CA ASN A 275 -6.64 -14.65 -17.94
C ASN A 275 -7.70 -15.55 -17.30
N LEU A 276 -8.98 -15.23 -17.48
CA LEU A 276 -10.07 -16.03 -16.94
C LEU A 276 -10.17 -17.35 -17.69
N THR A 277 -10.19 -18.43 -16.94
CA THR A 277 -10.28 -19.79 -17.44
C THR A 277 -11.41 -20.51 -16.73
N LEU A 278 -12.25 -21.19 -17.50
CA LEU A 278 -13.38 -21.96 -17.05
C LEU A 278 -13.05 -23.46 -17.13
N TRP A 279 -13.59 -24.22 -16.19
CA TRP A 279 -13.58 -25.69 -16.18
C TRP A 279 -15.01 -26.21 -16.15
N PRO A 280 -15.53 -26.71 -17.29
CA PRO A 280 -16.74 -27.49 -17.29
C PRO A 280 -16.50 -28.79 -16.53
N PHE A 281 -17.42 -29.18 -15.65
CA PHE A 281 -17.28 -30.43 -14.88
C PHE A 281 -17.43 -31.66 -15.76
N GLU A 282 -18.19 -31.57 -16.83
CA GLU A 282 -18.43 -32.70 -17.75
C GLU A 282 -17.21 -33.10 -18.57
N THR A 283 -16.46 -32.12 -19.09
CA THR A 283 -15.37 -32.38 -20.03
C THR A 283 -13.98 -32.31 -19.43
N SER A 284 -13.83 -31.68 -18.26
CA SER A 284 -12.53 -31.38 -17.60
C SER A 284 -11.54 -30.59 -18.47
N VAL A 285 -11.96 -30.15 -19.67
CA VAL A 285 -11.11 -29.40 -20.59
C VAL A 285 -11.23 -27.91 -20.29
N LYS A 286 -10.11 -27.26 -20.12
CA LYS A 286 -10.05 -25.80 -19.89
C LYS A 286 -10.62 -25.04 -21.08
N ARG A 287 -11.49 -24.08 -20.79
CA ARG A 287 -12.04 -23.15 -21.77
C ARG A 287 -11.69 -21.72 -21.38
N SER A 288 -11.23 -20.93 -22.33
CA SER A 288 -11.18 -19.46 -22.17
C SER A 288 -12.51 -18.89 -22.63
N ILE A 289 -12.93 -17.78 -22.02
CA ILE A 289 -14.12 -17.05 -22.45
C ILE A 289 -13.88 -16.35 -23.80
N THR A 290 -14.92 -16.29 -24.62
CA THR A 290 -14.89 -15.63 -25.94
C THR A 290 -14.74 -14.12 -25.80
N LEU A 291 -14.42 -13.43 -26.89
CA LEU A 291 -14.32 -11.97 -26.88
C LEU A 291 -15.68 -11.31 -26.61
N GLU A 292 -16.75 -11.87 -27.13
CA GLU A 292 -18.13 -11.41 -26.91
C GLU A 292 -18.51 -11.53 -25.43
N GLU A 293 -18.24 -12.69 -24.81
CA GLU A 293 -18.44 -12.92 -23.38
C GLU A 293 -17.63 -11.91 -22.52
N LYS A 294 -16.40 -11.62 -22.94
CA LYS A 294 -15.57 -10.60 -22.27
C LYS A 294 -16.16 -9.21 -22.36
N CYS A 295 -16.61 -8.81 -23.56
CA CYS A 295 -17.21 -7.49 -23.75
C CYS A 295 -18.49 -7.33 -22.92
N ALA A 296 -19.34 -8.36 -22.87
CA ALA A 296 -20.54 -8.35 -22.03
C ALA A 296 -20.21 -8.23 -20.54
N LEU A 297 -19.23 -8.99 -20.05
CA LEU A 297 -18.76 -8.89 -18.67
C LEU A 297 -18.13 -7.54 -18.35
N VAL A 298 -17.38 -6.94 -19.29
CA VAL A 298 -16.81 -5.59 -19.10
C VAL A 298 -17.91 -4.55 -18.94
N ALA A 299 -18.97 -4.64 -19.75
CA ALA A 299 -20.10 -3.71 -19.67
C ALA A 299 -20.81 -3.80 -18.30
N GLU A 300 -20.97 -5.00 -17.77
CA GLU A 300 -21.57 -5.21 -16.45
C GLU A 300 -20.63 -4.77 -15.31
N LEU A 301 -19.35 -5.17 -15.36
CA LEU A 301 -18.33 -4.84 -14.37
C LEU A 301 -17.97 -3.36 -14.32
N GLU A 302 -18.30 -2.58 -15.35
CA GLU A 302 -18.08 -1.14 -15.37
C GLU A 302 -18.91 -0.43 -14.29
N PHE A 303 -20.08 -0.99 -13.95
CA PHE A 303 -21.00 -0.38 -12.98
C PHE A 303 -21.16 -1.18 -11.68
N ARG A 304 -20.31 -2.18 -11.48
CA ARG A 304 -20.26 -2.97 -10.23
C ARG A 304 -18.90 -2.83 -9.54
N GLU A 305 -18.87 -2.87 -8.22
CA GLU A 305 -17.61 -2.89 -7.47
C GLU A 305 -16.90 -4.24 -7.61
N GLU A 306 -17.64 -5.34 -7.59
CA GLU A 306 -17.12 -6.70 -7.66
C GLU A 306 -18.24 -7.67 -8.09
N MET A 307 -17.88 -8.75 -8.74
CA MET A 307 -18.74 -9.93 -8.97
C MET A 307 -18.04 -11.16 -8.40
N SER A 308 -18.75 -11.96 -7.63
CA SER A 308 -18.28 -13.27 -7.16
C SER A 308 -18.14 -14.25 -8.33
N SER A 309 -17.45 -15.40 -8.11
CA SER A 309 -17.36 -16.45 -9.12
C SER A 309 -18.74 -16.93 -9.57
N ASP A 310 -19.66 -17.07 -8.61
CA ASP A 310 -21.00 -17.57 -8.89
C ASP A 310 -21.82 -16.59 -9.72
N GLU A 311 -21.74 -15.28 -9.40
CA GLU A 311 -22.39 -14.23 -10.20
C GLU A 311 -21.82 -14.14 -11.62
N VAL A 312 -20.50 -14.33 -11.80
CA VAL A 312 -19.88 -14.34 -13.14
C VAL A 312 -20.34 -15.55 -13.93
N LEU A 313 -20.42 -16.73 -13.32
CA LEU A 313 -20.88 -17.94 -13.97
C LEU A 313 -22.38 -17.88 -14.29
N GLU A 314 -23.19 -17.35 -13.38
CA GLU A 314 -24.62 -17.13 -13.60
C GLU A 314 -24.88 -16.14 -14.74
N PHE A 315 -24.10 -15.06 -14.81
CA PHE A 315 -24.17 -14.08 -15.90
C PHE A 315 -23.85 -14.71 -17.27
N LEU A 316 -22.86 -15.63 -17.31
CA LEU A 316 -22.43 -16.26 -18.57
C LEU A 316 -23.30 -17.44 -19.01
N PHE A 317 -23.82 -18.23 -18.06
CA PHE A 317 -24.41 -19.54 -18.35
C PHE A 317 -25.82 -19.72 -17.79
N HIS A 318 -26.34 -18.76 -17.04
CA HIS A 318 -27.68 -18.81 -16.43
C HIS A 318 -27.90 -20.12 -15.64
N GLU A 319 -28.82 -20.93 -16.07
CA GLU A 319 -29.19 -22.19 -15.40
C GLU A 319 -28.05 -23.21 -15.38
N ASP A 320 -27.16 -23.19 -16.36
CA ASP A 320 -26.03 -24.12 -16.50
C ASP A 320 -24.80 -23.70 -15.65
N ALA A 321 -24.86 -22.58 -14.95
CA ALA A 321 -23.75 -22.05 -14.18
C ALA A 321 -23.12 -23.04 -13.19
N LYS A 322 -23.93 -23.92 -12.60
CA LYS A 322 -23.50 -24.97 -11.66
C LYS A 322 -22.58 -26.01 -12.27
N GLY A 323 -22.57 -26.13 -13.60
CA GLY A 323 -21.71 -27.05 -14.35
C GLY A 323 -20.28 -26.53 -14.57
N TYR A 324 -19.95 -25.34 -14.08
CA TYR A 324 -18.67 -24.71 -14.34
C TYR A 324 -17.98 -24.24 -13.05
N SER A 325 -16.65 -24.17 -13.12
CA SER A 325 -15.84 -23.44 -12.14
C SER A 325 -14.85 -22.51 -12.86
N MET A 326 -14.32 -21.50 -12.14
CA MET A 326 -13.36 -20.56 -12.70
C MET A 326 -12.14 -20.37 -11.80
N ASN A 327 -11.06 -19.85 -12.39
CA ASN A 327 -9.77 -19.67 -11.69
C ASN A 327 -9.72 -18.47 -10.73
N TYR A 328 -10.76 -17.68 -10.66
CA TYR A 328 -10.87 -16.54 -9.72
C TYR A 328 -12.06 -16.75 -8.79
N SER A 329 -11.91 -16.35 -7.53
CA SER A 329 -13.02 -16.36 -6.56
C SER A 329 -13.97 -15.17 -6.73
N SER A 330 -13.48 -14.10 -7.34
CA SER A 330 -14.25 -12.91 -7.68
C SER A 330 -13.50 -12.08 -8.73
N VAL A 331 -14.23 -11.24 -9.43
CA VAL A 331 -13.70 -10.26 -10.39
C VAL A 331 -14.09 -8.86 -9.93
N LYS A 332 -13.09 -8.02 -9.68
CA LYS A 332 -13.33 -6.62 -9.33
C LYS A 332 -13.68 -5.82 -10.58
N GLY A 333 -14.74 -5.05 -10.46
CA GLY A 333 -15.19 -4.14 -11.48
C GLY A 333 -14.56 -2.74 -11.37
N ASN A 334 -15.21 -1.75 -11.99
CA ASN A 334 -14.80 -0.36 -11.95
C ASN A 334 -15.40 0.33 -10.72
N VAL A 335 -14.77 0.14 -9.56
CA VAL A 335 -15.23 0.65 -8.25
C VAL A 335 -15.51 2.16 -8.29
N THR A 336 -14.70 2.91 -9.03
CA THR A 336 -14.87 4.37 -9.14
C THR A 336 -16.16 4.72 -9.87
N ILE A 337 -16.40 4.11 -11.02
CA ILE A 337 -17.63 4.32 -11.79
C ILE A 337 -18.84 3.76 -11.04
N ALA A 338 -18.72 2.58 -10.43
CA ALA A 338 -19.79 1.95 -9.66
C ALA A 338 -20.28 2.85 -8.49
N ARG A 339 -19.35 3.51 -7.78
CA ARG A 339 -19.69 4.45 -6.70
C ARG A 339 -20.36 5.71 -7.22
N LEU A 340 -19.90 6.23 -8.33
CA LEU A 340 -20.52 7.40 -8.97
C LEU A 340 -21.92 7.06 -9.52
N ALA A 341 -22.13 5.84 -10.03
CA ALA A 341 -23.41 5.36 -10.54
C ALA A 341 -24.51 5.20 -9.47
N GLN A 342 -24.16 5.30 -8.20
CA GLN A 342 -25.15 5.38 -7.11
C GLN A 342 -25.89 6.73 -7.09
N PHE A 343 -25.30 7.76 -7.69
CA PHE A 343 -25.80 9.13 -7.66
C PHE A 343 -26.06 9.72 -9.05
N LEU A 344 -25.49 9.15 -10.10
CA LEU A 344 -25.55 9.65 -11.47
C LEU A 344 -26.05 8.55 -12.43
N PRO A 345 -26.80 8.91 -13.48
CA PRO A 345 -27.22 7.98 -14.52
C PRO A 345 -26.02 7.32 -15.20
N LYS A 346 -26.15 6.04 -15.56
CA LYS A 346 -25.09 5.25 -16.22
C LYS A 346 -24.63 5.89 -17.54
N GLU A 347 -25.55 6.50 -18.27
CA GLU A 347 -25.31 7.19 -19.55
C GLU A 347 -24.31 8.34 -19.40
N MET A 348 -24.36 9.07 -18.29
CA MET A 348 -23.42 10.15 -17.98
C MET A 348 -22.03 9.62 -17.59
N LEU A 349 -21.93 8.39 -17.13
CA LEU A 349 -20.70 7.76 -16.65
C LEU A 349 -20.05 6.85 -17.70
N ALA A 350 -20.67 6.68 -18.86
CA ALA A 350 -20.06 6.00 -19.99
C ALA A 350 -18.85 6.81 -20.51
N PHE A 351 -17.73 6.12 -20.76
CA PHE A 351 -16.55 6.77 -21.34
C PHE A 351 -15.85 5.88 -22.35
N ASP A 352 -15.24 6.49 -23.36
CA ASP A 352 -14.40 5.83 -24.33
C ASP A 352 -12.91 5.99 -23.95
N PRO A 353 -12.20 4.87 -23.60
CA PRO A 353 -10.80 4.91 -23.25
C PRO A 353 -9.86 5.10 -24.44
N LEU A 354 -10.37 4.96 -25.68
CA LEU A 354 -9.59 4.98 -26.91
C LEU A 354 -9.42 6.37 -27.51
N LEU A 355 -10.26 7.34 -27.09
CA LEU A 355 -10.18 8.72 -27.57
C LEU A 355 -8.80 9.34 -27.34
N PRO A 356 -8.37 10.31 -28.15
CA PRO A 356 -7.17 11.12 -27.91
C PRO A 356 -7.11 11.65 -26.48
N LYS A 357 -5.89 11.93 -25.99
CA LYS A 357 -5.71 12.30 -24.56
C LYS A 357 -6.59 13.46 -24.14
N GLU A 358 -6.64 14.51 -24.94
CA GLU A 358 -7.37 15.75 -24.66
C GLU A 358 -8.88 15.52 -24.62
N GLU A 359 -9.40 14.68 -25.50
CA GLU A 359 -10.82 14.31 -25.54
C GLU A 359 -11.18 13.35 -24.41
N TYR A 360 -10.31 12.36 -24.11
CA TYR A 360 -10.49 11.46 -22.99
C TYR A 360 -10.56 12.24 -21.65
N GLU A 361 -9.64 13.19 -21.45
CA GLU A 361 -9.58 13.99 -20.22
C GLU A 361 -10.76 14.97 -20.07
N ARG A 362 -11.50 15.25 -21.15
CA ARG A 362 -12.73 16.07 -21.14
C ARG A 362 -13.98 15.28 -20.78
N GLN A 363 -13.96 13.95 -20.87
CA GLN A 363 -15.13 13.13 -20.54
C GLN A 363 -15.51 13.29 -19.06
N LEU A 364 -16.82 13.32 -18.79
CA LEU A 364 -17.35 13.57 -17.45
C LEU A 364 -16.79 12.61 -16.38
N PRO A 365 -16.73 11.29 -16.59
CA PRO A 365 -16.21 10.36 -15.57
C PRO A 365 -14.77 10.65 -15.17
N PHE A 366 -13.93 11.04 -16.14
CA PHE A 366 -12.54 11.40 -15.84
C PHE A 366 -12.45 12.73 -15.08
N ARG A 367 -13.18 13.76 -15.54
CA ARG A 367 -13.19 15.08 -14.89
C ARG A 367 -13.71 15.00 -13.47
N LEU A 368 -14.79 14.26 -13.25
CA LEU A 368 -15.42 14.09 -11.94
C LEU A 368 -14.49 13.32 -10.99
N TRP A 369 -13.96 12.18 -11.43
CA TRP A 369 -12.97 11.44 -10.65
C TRP A 369 -11.75 12.32 -10.31
N HIS A 370 -11.19 13.03 -11.28
CA HIS A 370 -10.02 13.88 -11.08
C HIS A 370 -10.31 15.03 -10.11
N LEU A 371 -11.48 15.63 -10.22
CA LEU A 371 -11.95 16.70 -9.32
C LEU A 371 -12.00 16.19 -7.87
N ILE A 372 -12.70 15.09 -7.62
CA ILE A 372 -12.85 14.50 -6.28
C ILE A 372 -11.49 14.02 -5.75
N TYR A 373 -10.69 13.33 -6.57
CA TYR A 373 -9.37 12.84 -6.17
C TYR A 373 -8.39 13.97 -5.82
N SER A 374 -8.43 15.08 -6.57
CA SER A 374 -7.53 16.22 -6.36
C SER A 374 -7.92 17.08 -5.16
N HIS A 375 -9.19 17.14 -4.80
CA HIS A 375 -9.72 17.93 -3.67
C HIS A 375 -10.05 17.07 -2.44
N GLY A 376 -9.85 15.77 -2.52
CA GLY A 376 -10.18 14.80 -1.47
C GLY A 376 -9.32 14.93 -0.20
N GLY A 377 -9.26 16.07 0.39
CA GLY A 377 -8.50 16.38 1.61
C GLY A 377 -8.51 17.86 1.96
N ASP A 378 -9.08 18.68 1.10
CA ASP A 378 -9.25 20.11 1.35
C ASP A 378 -10.43 20.34 2.30
N ASP A 379 -10.27 21.33 3.18
CA ASP A 379 -11.23 21.67 4.22
C ASP A 379 -12.53 22.30 3.67
N ASP A 380 -12.67 22.44 2.34
CA ASP A 380 -13.76 23.13 1.66
C ASP A 380 -14.65 22.16 0.88
N GLU A 381 -15.43 21.35 1.63
CA GLU A 381 -16.42 20.44 1.05
C GLU A 381 -17.50 21.21 0.23
N ASP A 382 -17.83 22.44 0.64
CA ASP A 382 -18.82 23.27 -0.04
C ASP A 382 -18.29 23.73 -1.40
N LEU A 383 -17.02 24.11 -1.50
CA LEU A 383 -16.39 24.45 -2.77
C LEU A 383 -16.34 23.24 -3.72
N LEU A 384 -16.06 22.06 -3.20
CA LEU A 384 -16.04 20.83 -3.99
C LEU A 384 -17.44 20.48 -4.49
N ALA A 385 -18.45 20.55 -3.61
CA ALA A 385 -19.85 20.33 -3.97
C ALA A 385 -20.31 21.30 -5.05
N GLY A 386 -20.00 22.60 -4.92
CA GLY A 386 -20.32 23.60 -5.94
C GLY A 386 -19.71 23.30 -7.32
N LYS A 387 -18.44 22.85 -7.36
CA LYS A 387 -17.80 22.44 -8.61
C LYS A 387 -18.40 21.16 -9.20
N ILE A 388 -18.87 20.24 -8.36
CA ILE A 388 -19.58 19.04 -8.81
C ILE A 388 -20.91 19.41 -9.41
N GLN A 389 -21.68 20.32 -8.78
CA GLN A 389 -22.93 20.84 -9.33
C GLN A 389 -22.72 21.49 -10.71
N GLU A 390 -21.73 22.37 -10.83
CA GLU A 390 -21.39 23.00 -12.10
C GLU A 390 -21.05 21.98 -13.20
N LEU A 391 -20.39 20.89 -12.82
CA LEU A 391 -19.95 19.85 -13.77
C LEU A 391 -21.06 18.88 -14.16
N THR A 392 -21.98 18.56 -13.25
CA THR A 392 -22.96 17.47 -13.39
C THR A 392 -24.41 17.95 -13.48
N GLY A 393 -24.72 19.14 -12.97
CA GLY A 393 -26.07 19.68 -12.91
C GLY A 393 -26.97 19.07 -11.82
N VAL A 394 -26.41 18.31 -10.87
CA VAL A 394 -27.17 17.70 -9.75
C VAL A 394 -27.48 18.74 -8.67
N ASP A 395 -28.43 18.41 -7.79
CA ASP A 395 -28.77 19.20 -6.61
C ASP A 395 -27.64 19.22 -5.57
N ASP A 396 -27.69 20.16 -4.62
CA ASP A 396 -26.67 20.38 -3.60
C ASP A 396 -26.48 19.15 -2.70
N ASP A 397 -27.56 18.48 -2.28
CA ASP A 397 -27.49 17.30 -1.44
C ASP A 397 -26.77 16.13 -2.14
N THR A 398 -27.11 15.90 -3.41
CA THR A 398 -26.45 14.89 -4.24
C THR A 398 -24.97 15.24 -4.49
N ALA A 399 -24.67 16.52 -4.75
CA ALA A 399 -23.29 16.97 -4.95
C ALA A 399 -22.44 16.76 -3.69
N ARG A 400 -22.96 17.01 -2.50
CA ARG A 400 -22.28 16.75 -1.22
C ARG A 400 -22.04 15.24 -0.99
N LYS A 401 -23.00 14.39 -1.33
CA LYS A 401 -22.85 12.95 -1.27
C LYS A 401 -21.74 12.46 -2.20
N ILE A 402 -21.67 12.97 -3.41
CA ILE A 402 -20.62 12.69 -4.38
C ILE A 402 -19.25 13.19 -3.87
N ALA A 403 -19.20 14.40 -3.30
CA ALA A 403 -17.98 14.96 -2.70
C ALA A 403 -17.44 14.10 -1.56
N GLY A 404 -18.33 13.42 -0.82
CA GLY A 404 -17.99 12.49 0.26
C GLY A 404 -17.42 11.15 -0.18
N ILE A 405 -17.40 10.82 -1.48
CA ILE A 405 -16.87 9.54 -1.97
C ILE A 405 -15.36 9.46 -1.72
N GLU A 406 -14.94 8.43 -1.01
CA GLU A 406 -13.53 8.13 -0.78
C GLU A 406 -12.98 7.19 -1.85
N PHE A 407 -11.92 7.59 -2.52
CA PHE A 407 -11.19 6.75 -3.46
C PHE A 407 -9.91 6.16 -2.85
N GLU A 408 -9.44 5.05 -3.43
CA GLU A 408 -8.19 4.40 -2.98
C GLU A 408 -6.98 5.33 -3.26
N ASP A 409 -6.20 5.64 -2.22
CA ASP A 409 -5.01 6.54 -2.28
C ASP A 409 -3.79 5.91 -2.96
N ARG A 410 -3.83 4.62 -3.27
CA ARG A 410 -2.67 3.89 -3.78
C ARG A 410 -2.44 4.16 -5.26
N PHE A 411 -1.18 4.03 -5.67
CA PHE A 411 -0.79 4.12 -7.07
C PHE A 411 -0.70 2.74 -7.72
N CYS A 412 -0.98 2.69 -9.03
CA CYS A 412 -0.73 1.51 -9.85
C CYS A 412 0.73 1.49 -10.34
N GLY A 413 1.09 0.54 -11.20
CA GLY A 413 2.44 0.45 -11.79
C GLY A 413 2.60 1.17 -13.14
N LEU A 414 1.55 1.80 -13.67
CA LEU A 414 1.49 2.33 -15.03
C LEU A 414 1.07 3.80 -15.04
N SER A 415 1.56 4.56 -16.00
CA SER A 415 1.03 5.90 -16.32
C SER A 415 -0.19 5.81 -17.23
N HIS A 416 -1.04 6.83 -17.24
CA HIS A 416 -2.16 6.93 -18.18
C HIS A 416 -1.68 6.77 -19.64
N LYS A 417 -0.52 7.33 -19.99
CA LYS A 417 0.06 7.22 -21.34
C LYS A 417 0.37 5.77 -21.70
N ALA A 418 0.96 5.00 -20.79
CA ALA A 418 1.24 3.59 -21.02
C ALA A 418 -0.06 2.76 -21.11
N MET A 419 -1.01 3.02 -20.21
CA MET A 419 -2.31 2.32 -20.23
C MET A 419 -3.07 2.53 -21.53
N ARG A 420 -3.08 3.74 -22.05
CA ARG A 420 -3.75 4.09 -23.33
C ARG A 420 -3.15 3.39 -24.55
N LYS A 421 -1.88 3.01 -24.50
CA LYS A 421 -1.25 2.21 -25.56
C LYS A 421 -1.49 0.71 -25.40
N ILE A 422 -1.57 0.22 -24.14
CA ILE A 422 -1.70 -1.21 -23.84
C ILE A 422 -3.16 -1.67 -23.93
N LEU A 423 -4.10 -0.87 -23.40
CA LEU A 423 -5.52 -1.23 -23.29
C LEU A 423 -6.16 -1.60 -24.62
N PRO A 424 -5.98 -0.86 -25.73
CA PRO A 424 -6.58 -1.22 -27.03
C PRO A 424 -6.21 -2.64 -27.46
N VAL A 425 -4.96 -3.05 -27.25
CA VAL A 425 -4.49 -4.40 -27.57
C VAL A 425 -5.12 -5.44 -26.64
N MET A 426 -5.29 -5.11 -25.34
CA MET A 426 -5.96 -6.01 -24.42
C MET A 426 -7.45 -6.20 -24.74
N MET A 427 -8.09 -5.17 -25.28
CA MET A 427 -9.49 -5.22 -25.71
C MET A 427 -9.73 -6.16 -26.90
N SER A 428 -8.69 -6.51 -27.66
CA SER A 428 -8.77 -7.59 -28.65
C SER A 428 -8.60 -9.01 -28.06
N GLY A 429 -8.62 -9.16 -26.73
CA GLY A 429 -8.54 -10.45 -26.05
C GLY A 429 -7.12 -10.93 -25.73
N VAL A 430 -6.12 -10.13 -26.03
CA VAL A 430 -4.70 -10.46 -25.84
C VAL A 430 -4.28 -10.30 -24.38
N LYS A 431 -3.48 -11.22 -23.87
CA LYS A 431 -2.97 -11.17 -22.49
C LYS A 431 -2.05 -9.97 -22.27
N TYR A 432 -2.04 -9.44 -21.05
CA TYR A 432 -1.27 -8.25 -20.68
C TYR A 432 0.20 -8.29 -21.12
N SER A 433 0.91 -9.42 -20.93
CA SER A 433 2.32 -9.56 -21.32
C SER A 433 2.55 -9.38 -22.83
N GLN A 434 1.66 -9.93 -23.64
CA GLN A 434 1.70 -9.82 -25.11
C GLN A 434 1.25 -8.42 -25.54
N ALA A 435 0.22 -7.86 -24.90
CA ALA A 435 -0.25 -6.52 -25.18
C ALA A 435 0.81 -5.44 -24.91
N VAL A 436 1.60 -5.59 -23.87
CA VAL A 436 2.74 -4.70 -23.56
C VAL A 436 3.77 -4.70 -24.70
N VAL A 437 4.12 -5.88 -25.22
CA VAL A 437 5.05 -6.01 -26.34
C VAL A 437 4.46 -5.42 -27.63
N ALA A 438 3.19 -5.71 -27.91
CA ALA A 438 2.49 -5.17 -29.08
C ALA A 438 2.33 -3.65 -29.02
N ALA A 439 2.23 -3.08 -27.82
CA ALA A 439 2.21 -1.63 -27.59
C ALA A 439 3.61 -0.96 -27.75
N GLY A 440 4.63 -1.71 -28.12
CA GLY A 440 6.00 -1.23 -28.36
C GLY A 440 6.86 -1.14 -27.10
N TYR A 441 6.43 -1.72 -25.98
CA TYR A 441 7.23 -1.77 -24.76
C TYR A 441 7.98 -3.09 -24.62
N LYS A 442 9.07 -3.05 -23.86
CA LYS A 442 9.81 -4.27 -23.51
C LYS A 442 9.17 -4.90 -22.27
N TYR A 443 8.67 -6.11 -22.39
CA TYR A 443 8.13 -6.89 -21.28
C TYR A 443 9.10 -8.02 -20.93
N GLY A 444 9.54 -8.03 -19.67
CA GLY A 444 10.38 -9.14 -19.17
C GLY A 444 11.77 -9.27 -19.84
N THR A 445 12.17 -8.35 -20.71
CA THR A 445 13.52 -8.33 -21.23
C THR A 445 14.47 -7.80 -20.17
N VAL A 446 15.07 -8.73 -19.47
CA VAL A 446 16.26 -8.46 -18.69
C VAL A 446 17.37 -8.24 -19.71
N THR A 447 17.97 -7.06 -19.74
CA THR A 447 19.25 -6.86 -20.40
C THR A 447 20.24 -7.75 -19.66
N ALA A 448 20.64 -8.86 -20.31
CA ALA A 448 21.65 -9.76 -19.77
C ALA A 448 22.99 -9.00 -19.67
N GLY A 449 23.22 -8.41 -18.52
CA GLY A 449 24.53 -7.91 -18.14
C GLY A 449 25.23 -9.01 -17.33
N THR A 450 26.50 -9.21 -17.57
CA THR A 450 27.36 -10.02 -16.69
C THR A 450 27.64 -9.19 -15.46
N LEU A 451 27.00 -9.50 -14.35
CA LEU A 451 27.35 -8.93 -13.06
C LEU A 451 28.37 -9.86 -12.39
N ASP A 452 29.46 -9.28 -11.90
CA ASP A 452 30.46 -10.00 -11.13
C ASP A 452 30.05 -10.18 -9.67
N ARG A 453 29.01 -9.50 -9.24
CA ARG A 453 28.46 -9.51 -7.88
C ARG A 453 26.97 -9.21 -7.90
N MET A 454 26.21 -9.82 -6.99
CA MET A 454 24.81 -9.42 -6.78
C MET A 454 24.74 -8.01 -6.16
N PRO A 455 23.87 -7.13 -6.67
CA PRO A 455 23.77 -5.77 -6.14
C PRO A 455 23.25 -5.75 -4.71
N ASP A 456 23.78 -4.84 -3.90
CA ASP A 456 23.27 -4.61 -2.55
C ASP A 456 21.87 -4.00 -2.62
N LEU A 457 21.00 -4.43 -1.72
CA LEU A 457 19.67 -3.84 -1.59
C LEU A 457 19.75 -2.46 -0.95
N SER A 458 18.98 -1.53 -1.46
CA SER A 458 18.75 -0.27 -0.77
C SER A 458 17.96 -0.51 0.52
N ALA A 459 18.28 0.22 1.58
CA ALA A 459 17.54 0.13 2.84
C ALA A 459 16.03 0.40 2.63
N ASN A 460 15.19 -0.41 3.25
CA ASN A 460 13.72 -0.42 3.09
C ASN A 460 13.24 -0.76 1.66
N HIS A 461 13.99 -1.58 0.96
CA HIS A 461 13.61 -2.09 -0.36
C HIS A 461 12.34 -2.95 -0.29
N PHE A 462 12.21 -3.73 0.77
CA PHE A 462 11.01 -4.51 1.06
C PHE A 462 10.15 -3.84 2.12
N TRP A 463 8.86 -3.98 1.97
CA TRP A 463 7.92 -3.47 2.96
C TRP A 463 8.00 -4.24 4.30
N ASN A 464 8.38 -5.52 4.25
CA ASN A 464 8.56 -6.34 5.44
C ASN A 464 10.05 -6.47 5.81
N PRO A 465 10.48 -5.94 6.96
CA PRO A 465 11.88 -5.97 7.36
C PRO A 465 12.42 -7.38 7.68
N VAL A 466 11.55 -8.34 8.00
CA VAL A 466 11.96 -9.73 8.19
C VAL A 466 12.41 -10.33 6.85
N ILE A 467 11.62 -10.10 5.79
CA ILE A 467 11.96 -10.52 4.43
C ILE A 467 13.26 -9.87 3.97
N GLU A 468 13.42 -8.57 4.24
CA GLU A 468 14.64 -7.83 3.91
C GLU A 468 15.88 -8.46 4.60
N LYS A 469 15.78 -8.77 5.90
CA LYS A 469 16.86 -9.43 6.64
C LYS A 469 17.22 -10.82 6.08
N LEU A 470 16.21 -11.62 5.72
CA LEU A 470 16.43 -12.94 5.13
C LEU A 470 17.09 -12.83 3.76
N PHE A 471 16.63 -11.88 2.94
CA PHE A 471 17.17 -11.68 1.60
C PHE A 471 18.61 -11.15 1.62
N PHE A 472 18.95 -10.29 2.57
CA PHE A 472 20.34 -9.91 2.80
C PHE A 472 21.25 -11.10 3.07
N GLN A 473 20.78 -12.12 3.82
CA GLN A 473 21.59 -13.32 4.05
C GLN A 473 21.82 -14.10 2.75
N VAL A 474 20.80 -14.17 1.87
CA VAL A 474 20.94 -14.84 0.57
C VAL A 474 21.98 -14.13 -0.29
N ILE A 475 21.88 -12.80 -0.43
CA ILE A 475 22.84 -12.00 -1.20
C ILE A 475 24.27 -12.17 -0.64
N HIS A 476 24.42 -12.14 0.67
CA HIS A 476 25.71 -12.34 1.32
C HIS A 476 26.32 -13.71 1.02
N ILE A 477 25.50 -14.78 1.05
CA ILE A 477 25.98 -16.14 0.72
C ILE A 477 26.49 -16.18 -0.73
N VAL A 478 25.68 -15.66 -1.67
CA VAL A 478 26.04 -15.68 -3.08
C VAL A 478 27.31 -14.86 -3.35
N ASN A 479 27.36 -13.64 -2.82
CA ASN A 479 28.52 -12.77 -3.02
C ASN A 479 29.80 -13.33 -2.40
N ALA A 480 29.71 -13.91 -1.19
CA ALA A 480 30.85 -14.53 -0.54
C ALA A 480 31.42 -15.71 -1.37
N LEU A 481 30.55 -16.55 -1.93
CA LEU A 481 30.98 -17.64 -2.82
C LEU A 481 31.65 -17.13 -4.09
N ILE A 482 31.16 -16.03 -4.65
CA ILE A 482 31.76 -15.41 -5.83
C ILE A 482 33.13 -14.81 -5.51
N GLU A 483 33.24 -14.09 -4.40
CA GLU A 483 34.50 -13.51 -3.93
C GLU A 483 35.56 -14.58 -3.65
N GLU A 484 35.15 -15.79 -3.25
CA GLU A 484 36.03 -16.95 -3.08
C GLU A 484 36.30 -17.72 -4.39
N GLY A 485 35.89 -17.23 -5.54
CA GLY A 485 36.07 -17.85 -6.86
C GLY A 485 35.16 -19.06 -7.12
N GLN A 486 34.15 -19.27 -6.28
CA GLN A 486 33.20 -20.37 -6.39
C GLN A 486 31.86 -19.90 -6.99
N LYS A 487 31.92 -19.21 -8.12
CA LYS A 487 30.71 -18.72 -8.81
C LYS A 487 29.81 -19.89 -9.22
N PRO A 488 28.55 -19.96 -8.73
CA PRO A 488 27.63 -21.03 -9.12
C PRO A 488 27.08 -20.78 -10.54
N ASP A 489 26.87 -21.85 -11.27
CA ASP A 489 26.22 -21.82 -12.59
C ASP A 489 24.69 -21.70 -12.48
N ALA A 490 24.14 -22.16 -11.36
CA ALA A 490 22.72 -22.07 -11.04
C ALA A 490 22.49 -21.90 -9.55
N ILE A 491 21.45 -21.12 -9.21
CA ILE A 491 20.99 -20.96 -7.81
C ILE A 491 19.58 -21.54 -7.70
N ARG A 492 19.37 -22.37 -6.67
CA ARG A 492 18.08 -22.97 -6.32
C ARG A 492 17.67 -22.47 -4.96
N LEU A 493 16.56 -21.77 -4.89
CA LEU A 493 16.05 -21.21 -3.64
C LEU A 493 14.78 -21.94 -3.21
N CYS A 494 14.85 -22.55 -2.05
CA CYS A 494 13.73 -23.18 -1.36
C CYS A 494 13.29 -22.31 -0.19
N LEU A 495 12.00 -22.05 -0.05
CA LEU A 495 11.46 -21.28 1.05
C LEU A 495 10.58 -22.18 1.92
N ASP A 496 11.01 -22.39 3.14
CA ASP A 496 10.31 -23.16 4.15
C ASP A 496 9.75 -22.21 5.23
N ILE A 497 8.68 -21.49 4.85
CA ILE A 497 8.07 -20.48 5.72
C ILE A 497 6.56 -20.72 5.77
N SER A 498 6.05 -21.11 6.94
CA SER A 498 4.62 -21.22 7.19
C SER A 498 4.06 -19.83 7.52
N THR A 499 3.31 -19.24 6.61
CA THR A 499 2.80 -17.86 6.77
C THR A 499 1.39 -17.69 6.24
N GLY A 500 0.68 -16.68 6.74
CA GLY A 500 -0.61 -16.25 6.24
C GLY A 500 -0.58 -15.71 4.79
N SER A 501 -1.73 -15.54 4.17
CA SER A 501 -1.87 -15.19 2.73
C SER A 501 -1.13 -13.92 2.29
N TYR A 502 -0.94 -12.98 3.18
CA TYR A 502 -0.29 -11.70 2.89
C TYR A 502 1.23 -11.86 2.67
N VAL A 503 1.88 -12.56 3.56
CA VAL A 503 3.34 -12.79 3.50
C VAL A 503 3.72 -13.61 2.27
N ARG A 504 2.83 -14.47 1.77
CA ARG A 504 3.03 -15.21 0.52
C ARG A 504 3.18 -14.30 -0.69
N LYS A 505 2.37 -13.23 -0.78
CA LYS A 505 2.45 -12.28 -1.90
C LYS A 505 3.79 -11.54 -1.91
N GLU A 506 4.27 -11.12 -0.74
CA GLU A 506 5.58 -10.48 -0.61
C GLU A 506 6.73 -11.45 -0.89
N MET A 507 6.62 -12.69 -0.44
CA MET A 507 7.60 -13.72 -0.76
C MET A 507 7.62 -14.07 -2.24
N GLN A 508 6.48 -14.14 -2.91
CA GLN A 508 6.42 -14.30 -4.37
C GLN A 508 7.07 -13.12 -5.10
N ARG A 509 6.91 -11.90 -4.59
CA ARG A 509 7.59 -10.73 -5.14
C ARG A 509 9.10 -10.81 -4.98
N LEU A 510 9.56 -11.22 -3.81
CA LEU A 510 10.96 -11.47 -3.51
C LEU A 510 11.55 -12.55 -4.41
N LEU A 511 10.82 -13.64 -4.61
CA LEU A 511 11.18 -14.71 -5.50
C LEU A 511 11.37 -14.24 -6.96
N ARG A 512 10.43 -13.43 -7.45
CA ARG A 512 10.54 -12.84 -8.80
C ARG A 512 11.76 -11.93 -8.91
N MET A 513 12.10 -11.19 -7.84
CA MET A 513 13.31 -10.37 -7.81
C MET A 513 14.59 -11.20 -7.82
N VAL A 514 14.65 -12.28 -7.05
CA VAL A 514 15.83 -13.19 -7.07
C VAL A 514 15.98 -13.81 -8.44
N VAL A 515 14.87 -14.28 -9.04
CA VAL A 515 14.86 -14.79 -10.41
C VAL A 515 15.31 -13.73 -11.42
N TYR A 516 14.84 -12.50 -11.24
CA TYR A 516 15.26 -11.39 -12.09
C TYR A 516 16.76 -11.13 -11.98
N HIS A 517 17.28 -10.96 -10.78
CA HIS A 517 18.70 -10.68 -10.56
C HIS A 517 19.62 -11.86 -10.93
N SER A 518 19.18 -13.09 -10.73
CA SER A 518 19.97 -14.25 -11.12
C SER A 518 19.97 -14.47 -12.65
N LYS A 519 18.88 -14.18 -13.36
CA LYS A 519 18.90 -14.16 -14.84
C LYS A 519 19.82 -13.10 -15.41
N VAL A 520 19.95 -11.96 -14.74
CA VAL A 520 20.92 -10.91 -15.06
C VAL A 520 22.34 -11.37 -14.76
N PHE A 521 22.50 -12.15 -13.70
CA PHE A 521 23.78 -12.58 -13.16
C PHE A 521 24.36 -13.79 -13.89
N PHE A 522 23.49 -14.78 -14.21
CA PHE A 522 23.89 -16.01 -14.89
C PHE A 522 23.46 -15.95 -16.35
N ARG A 523 24.41 -15.90 -17.23
CA ARG A 523 24.19 -15.96 -18.66
C ARG A 523 23.35 -17.20 -18.99
N LYS A 524 22.20 -16.94 -19.61
CA LYS A 524 21.36 -17.85 -20.36
C LYS A 524 21.52 -19.34 -20.09
N ARG A 525 20.47 -19.93 -19.64
CA ARG A 525 20.37 -21.37 -19.73
C ARG A 525 19.15 -21.75 -20.49
N ASP A 526 19.51 -22.56 -21.42
CA ASP A 526 18.54 -23.27 -22.22
C ASP A 526 17.59 -24.02 -21.31
N GLU A 527 16.39 -23.98 -21.66
CA GLU A 527 15.19 -24.80 -21.48
C GLU A 527 15.29 -26.08 -20.61
N ALA A 528 15.98 -26.04 -19.48
CA ALA A 528 15.85 -27.07 -18.50
C ALA A 528 14.43 -27.06 -17.93
N SER A 529 13.78 -28.22 -17.89
CA SER A 529 12.45 -28.35 -17.35
C SER A 529 12.41 -27.89 -15.90
N ASP A 530 11.27 -27.37 -15.47
CA ASP A 530 11.08 -26.97 -14.07
C ASP A 530 11.39 -28.10 -13.07
N VAL A 531 11.28 -29.35 -13.48
CA VAL A 531 11.58 -30.56 -12.71
C VAL A 531 13.06 -30.65 -12.34
N ASP A 532 13.95 -30.41 -13.30
CA ASP A 532 15.39 -30.50 -13.11
C ASP A 532 15.90 -29.52 -12.05
N TYR A 533 15.26 -28.36 -11.99
CA TYR A 533 15.64 -27.32 -11.04
C TYR A 533 15.31 -27.64 -9.58
N ILE A 534 14.22 -28.32 -9.31
CA ILE A 534 13.88 -28.78 -7.96
C ILE A 534 14.80 -29.94 -7.56
N ALA A 535 15.02 -30.86 -8.48
CA ALA A 535 15.91 -31.98 -8.26
C ALA A 535 17.29 -31.48 -7.86
N ASP A 536 17.83 -30.51 -8.58
CA ASP A 536 19.16 -29.94 -8.31
C ASP A 536 19.27 -29.29 -6.93
N ALA A 537 18.30 -28.45 -6.54
CA ALA A 537 18.34 -27.79 -5.24
C ALA A 537 18.24 -28.81 -4.08
N LYS A 538 17.36 -29.78 -4.20
CA LYS A 538 17.22 -30.84 -3.20
C LYS A 538 18.45 -31.74 -3.16
N TYR A 539 19.03 -32.04 -4.32
CA TYR A 539 20.27 -32.82 -4.42
C TYR A 539 21.39 -32.13 -3.67
N ALA A 540 21.65 -30.86 -3.96
CA ALA A 540 22.70 -30.10 -3.27
C ALA A 540 22.48 -30.04 -1.76
N LEU A 541 21.25 -29.81 -1.30
CA LEU A 541 20.94 -29.75 0.13
C LEU A 541 21.04 -31.12 0.84
N ARG A 542 20.70 -32.22 0.17
CA ARG A 542 20.84 -33.57 0.76
C ARG A 542 22.29 -34.03 0.85
N ILE A 543 23.10 -33.74 -0.16
CA ILE A 543 24.53 -33.97 -0.07
C ILE A 543 25.11 -33.23 1.16
N ALA A 544 24.68 -31.97 1.36
CA ALA A 544 25.07 -31.17 2.51
C ALA A 544 24.62 -31.76 3.85
N ALA A 545 23.52 -32.47 3.89
CA ALA A 545 23.00 -33.11 5.11
C ALA A 545 23.72 -34.44 5.46
N GLY A 546 24.64 -34.92 4.62
CA GLY A 546 25.39 -36.16 4.87
C GLY A 546 24.53 -37.43 4.85
N SER A 547 23.30 -37.39 4.34
CA SER A 547 22.46 -38.59 4.21
C SER A 547 22.85 -39.35 2.95
N GLY A 548 23.10 -40.68 3.10
CA GLY A 548 23.32 -41.58 1.97
C GLY A 548 22.21 -41.40 0.95
N PHE A 549 22.58 -41.08 -0.27
CA PHE A 549 21.65 -40.55 -1.27
C PHE A 549 21.63 -41.46 -2.51
N ASP A 550 20.43 -41.93 -2.82
CA ASP A 550 20.16 -42.61 -4.09
C ASP A 550 19.54 -41.62 -5.07
N LYS A 551 20.21 -41.38 -6.20
CA LYS A 551 19.80 -40.42 -7.22
C LYS A 551 18.45 -40.79 -7.85
N GLU A 552 18.23 -42.08 -8.12
CA GLU A 552 17.00 -42.56 -8.76
C GLU A 552 15.76 -42.45 -7.83
N GLU A 553 15.97 -42.77 -6.55
CA GLU A 553 14.91 -42.60 -5.55
C GLU A 553 14.55 -41.12 -5.34
N PHE A 554 15.54 -40.26 -5.41
CA PHE A 554 15.31 -38.83 -5.30
C PHE A 554 14.56 -38.25 -6.50
N GLU A 555 14.91 -38.64 -7.71
CA GLU A 555 14.20 -38.22 -8.93
C GLU A 555 12.75 -38.71 -8.90
N ARG A 556 12.52 -39.96 -8.49
CA ARG A 556 11.19 -40.52 -8.30
C ARG A 556 10.37 -39.78 -7.24
N GLN A 557 10.95 -39.48 -6.09
CA GLN A 557 10.30 -38.70 -5.02
C GLN A 557 10.08 -37.23 -5.44
N SER A 558 10.99 -36.66 -6.21
CA SER A 558 10.85 -35.29 -6.73
C SER A 558 9.75 -35.20 -7.78
N GLN A 559 9.63 -36.21 -8.63
CA GLN A 559 8.56 -36.31 -9.61
C GLN A 559 7.20 -36.51 -8.93
N SER A 560 7.11 -37.39 -7.94
CA SER A 560 5.89 -37.61 -7.17
C SER A 560 5.41 -36.34 -6.46
N VAL A 561 6.32 -35.58 -5.87
CA VAL A 561 6.00 -34.28 -5.24
C VAL A 561 5.52 -33.27 -6.28
N LEU A 562 6.10 -33.28 -7.47
CA LEU A 562 5.67 -32.44 -8.58
C LEU A 562 4.28 -32.80 -9.08
N ASP A 563 4.03 -34.08 -9.24
CA ASP A 563 2.73 -34.59 -9.68
C ASP A 563 1.64 -34.27 -8.65
N GLU A 564 1.91 -34.42 -7.35
CA GLU A 564 1.01 -33.97 -6.28
C GLU A 564 0.79 -32.45 -6.29
N MET A 565 1.82 -31.67 -6.56
CA MET A 565 1.69 -30.22 -6.70
C MET A 565 0.88 -29.83 -7.93
N LEU A 566 1.05 -30.49 -9.05
CA LEU A 566 0.29 -30.28 -10.28
C LEU A 566 -1.16 -30.72 -10.14
N VAL A 567 -1.44 -31.83 -9.46
CA VAL A 567 -2.81 -32.29 -9.15
C VAL A 567 -3.48 -31.31 -8.18
N SER A 568 -2.82 -30.89 -7.13
CA SER A 568 -3.34 -29.89 -6.20
C SER A 568 -3.58 -28.53 -6.89
N TYR A 569 -2.74 -28.15 -7.83
CA TYR A 569 -2.91 -26.96 -8.67
C TYR A 569 -4.13 -27.07 -9.59
N ARG A 570 -4.40 -28.26 -10.15
CA ARG A 570 -5.57 -28.53 -11.01
C ARG A 570 -6.87 -28.57 -10.24
N VAL A 571 -6.89 -29.20 -9.06
CA VAL A 571 -8.11 -29.40 -8.24
C VAL A 571 -8.56 -28.12 -7.53
N GLN A 572 -7.68 -27.20 -7.19
CA GLN A 572 -8.03 -26.03 -6.37
C GLN A 572 -8.15 -24.72 -7.14
N GLY A 573 -7.89 -24.69 -8.47
CA GLY A 573 -8.00 -23.48 -9.30
C GLY A 573 -7.17 -22.28 -8.80
N ARG A 574 -6.42 -22.47 -7.74
CA ARG A 574 -5.58 -21.45 -7.13
C ARG A 574 -4.14 -21.70 -7.53
N VAL A 575 -3.45 -20.67 -7.99
CA VAL A 575 -1.99 -20.61 -7.87
C VAL A 575 -1.69 -21.21 -6.51
N ALA A 576 -0.90 -22.26 -6.48
CA ALA A 576 -0.61 -22.99 -5.25
C ALA A 576 -0.34 -21.99 -4.14
N THR A 577 -1.38 -21.54 -3.56
CA THR A 577 -1.34 -20.80 -2.33
C THR A 577 -0.91 -21.87 -1.40
N ALA A 578 0.29 -21.80 -0.98
CA ALA A 578 1.08 -22.72 -0.22
C ALA A 578 0.42 -23.35 1.01
N ASN A 579 -0.87 -23.59 0.97
CA ASN A 579 -1.62 -24.15 2.08
C ASN A 579 -1.69 -25.65 2.08
N THR A 580 -1.19 -26.32 1.08
CA THR A 580 -1.58 -27.71 0.86
C THR A 580 -0.43 -28.67 0.68
N ASN A 581 0.79 -28.27 1.00
CA ASN A 581 1.86 -29.23 0.94
C ASN A 581 1.86 -30.10 2.21
N ARG A 582 0.88 -31.00 2.26
CA ARG A 582 0.96 -32.18 3.10
C ARG A 582 1.88 -33.16 2.39
N ILE A 583 3.11 -33.22 2.78
CA ILE A 583 4.03 -34.23 2.31
C ILE A 583 3.68 -35.52 3.06
N LYS A 584 3.10 -36.50 2.36
CA LYS A 584 3.02 -37.87 2.85
C LYS A 584 4.39 -38.52 2.68
N VAL A 585 5.07 -38.74 3.77
CA VAL A 585 6.26 -39.58 3.77
C VAL A 585 5.85 -40.97 4.25
N GLY A 586 6.29 -41.99 3.54
CA GLY A 586 5.91 -43.40 3.66
C GLY A 586 5.25 -43.83 4.97
N GLY A 587 4.14 -44.60 4.85
CA GLY A 587 3.37 -45.07 5.98
C GLY A 587 2.14 -44.23 6.37
N GLY A 588 1.70 -43.29 5.55
CA GLY A 588 0.42 -42.61 5.72
C GLY A 588 0.34 -41.51 6.79
N ARG A 589 1.45 -41.16 7.42
CA ARG A 589 1.51 -40.07 8.40
C ARG A 589 1.76 -38.73 7.72
N ILE A 590 0.88 -37.77 8.02
CA ILE A 590 1.04 -36.37 7.63
C ILE A 590 2.06 -35.73 8.57
N ILE A 591 3.25 -35.41 8.09
CA ILE A 591 4.28 -34.72 8.85
C ILE A 591 4.28 -33.23 8.50
N GLY A 592 3.27 -32.52 8.93
CA GLY A 592 3.20 -31.06 8.86
C GLY A 592 2.88 -30.49 7.47
N THR A 593 2.32 -29.28 7.47
CA THR A 593 2.15 -28.44 6.29
C THR A 593 3.38 -27.55 6.15
N ARG A 594 4.26 -27.84 5.19
CA ARG A 594 5.37 -26.95 4.84
C ARG A 594 5.14 -26.34 3.47
N PRO A 595 5.13 -25.01 3.33
CA PRO A 595 5.07 -24.39 2.03
C PRO A 595 6.41 -24.56 1.31
N LEU A 596 6.42 -25.35 0.27
CA LEU A 596 7.53 -25.40 -0.68
C LEU A 596 7.25 -24.39 -1.78
N PHE A 597 8.01 -23.31 -1.80
CA PHE A 597 8.02 -22.39 -2.93
C PHE A 597 9.15 -22.78 -3.88
N ARG A 598 8.80 -22.86 -5.12
CA ARG A 598 9.69 -23.22 -6.18
C ARG A 598 10.15 -22.00 -6.92
N ILE A 599 11.45 -21.78 -7.01
CA ILE A 599 12.05 -20.84 -7.93
C ILE A 599 12.89 -21.61 -8.91
N VAL A 600 12.59 -21.38 -10.16
CA VAL A 600 13.43 -21.74 -11.27
C VAL A 600 14.23 -20.51 -11.64
N VAL A 601 15.55 -20.60 -11.55
CA VAL A 601 16.48 -19.56 -11.92
C VAL A 601 17.12 -19.89 -13.25
#